data_818d471da7a48a460b5217d1912bacf6
#
_entry.id   818d471da7a48a460b5217d1912bacf6
#
_cell.length_a   1.000
_cell.length_b   1.000
_cell.length_c   1.000
_cell.angle_alpha   90.00
_cell.angle_beta   90.00
_cell.angle_gamma   90.00
#
_symmetry.space_group_name_H-M   'P 1'
#
loop_
_entity.id
_entity.type
_entity.pdbx_description
1 polymer ?
#
loop_
_entity_poly.entity_id
_entity_poly.type
_entity_poly.pdbx_seq_one_letter_code
_entity_poly.pdbx_strand_id
1 'polypeptide(L)'
;MAEDPHPREIAAAWIPQRPGRNGAKDIPDAIVEPDWGGMRVVAAITEDEAALYRGGGEVAAPDELLRALLDTFSAFGAVIEGHVTTAALRSSEGAYPTMPKVERPPILVPRALRKDVRDDPFVRARDYEAAADRIEPVVREALERGERHAFVGTDLLWLDGQSLVDVPLLERRRLLDGVLDESYLVRRSAFVRPSAVLTLVTWGALGFKELSYRAANSRYLAGRENPDWAITRAPDAPHGVPKPVAPR
;
A
#
# COMPACT_ATOMS: atom_id res chain seq x y z
N MET A 1 -8.02 -36.07 -2.54
CA MET A 1 -7.26 -34.85 -2.84
C MET A 1 -7.91 -33.78 -1.98
N ALA A 2 -7.15 -33.06 -1.17
CA ALA A 2 -7.69 -31.87 -0.52
C ALA A 2 -7.97 -30.84 -1.63
N GLU A 3 -9.12 -30.24 -1.60
CA GLU A 3 -9.50 -29.14 -2.49
C GLU A 3 -8.58 -27.95 -2.18
N ASP A 4 -8.04 -27.30 -3.22
CA ASP A 4 -7.20 -26.13 -2.99
C ASP A 4 -8.02 -25.01 -2.32
N PRO A 5 -7.46 -24.30 -1.32
CA PRO A 5 -8.22 -23.30 -0.58
C PRO A 5 -8.66 -22.17 -1.53
N HIS A 6 -9.91 -21.77 -1.41
CA HIS A 6 -10.46 -20.67 -2.21
C HIS A 6 -9.83 -19.33 -1.84
N PRO A 7 -9.52 -18.42 -2.80
CA PRO A 7 -8.91 -17.11 -2.52
C PRO A 7 -9.63 -16.30 -1.45
N ARG A 8 -10.96 -16.37 -1.37
CA ARG A 8 -11.76 -15.68 -0.34
C ARG A 8 -11.46 -16.21 1.07
N GLU A 9 -11.29 -17.50 1.25
CA GLU A 9 -10.99 -18.11 2.55
C GLU A 9 -9.61 -17.65 3.03
N ILE A 10 -8.63 -17.62 2.11
CA ILE A 10 -7.29 -17.15 2.39
C ILE A 10 -7.33 -15.67 2.77
N ALA A 11 -8.01 -14.82 1.98
CA ALA A 11 -8.12 -13.40 2.23
C ALA A 11 -8.85 -13.07 3.53
N ALA A 12 -9.92 -13.82 3.87
CA ALA A 12 -10.64 -13.66 5.12
C ALA A 12 -9.79 -14.02 6.35
N ALA A 13 -8.90 -15.01 6.22
CA ALA A 13 -7.99 -15.40 7.29
C ALA A 13 -6.73 -14.51 7.37
N TRP A 14 -6.53 -13.59 6.43
CA TRP A 14 -5.27 -12.87 6.27
C TRP A 14 -5.11 -11.74 7.29
N ILE A 15 -3.96 -11.75 7.97
CA ILE A 15 -3.54 -10.67 8.86
C ILE A 15 -2.33 -9.98 8.22
N PRO A 16 -2.43 -8.69 7.85
CA PRO A 16 -1.31 -7.97 7.26
C PRO A 16 -0.07 -7.95 8.14
N GLN A 17 1.11 -8.07 7.51
CA GLN A 17 2.38 -7.79 8.20
C GLN A 17 2.48 -6.30 8.54
N ARG A 18 3.35 -5.97 9.47
CA ARG A 18 3.57 -4.59 9.94
C ARG A 18 5.01 -4.15 9.70
N PRO A 19 5.27 -2.83 9.52
CA PRO A 19 6.63 -2.33 9.47
C PRO A 19 7.39 -2.69 10.75
N GLY A 20 8.67 -2.98 10.59
CA GLY A 20 9.58 -3.22 11.71
C GLY A 20 10.13 -1.92 12.30
N ARG A 21 11.13 -2.08 13.17
CA ARG A 21 11.76 -0.99 13.92
C ARG A 21 13.08 -0.51 13.31
N ASN A 22 13.49 -1.12 12.20
CA ASN A 22 14.72 -0.75 11.51
C ASN A 22 14.56 0.58 10.76
N GLY A 23 15.66 1.32 10.64
CA GLY A 23 15.69 2.50 9.78
C GLY A 23 15.73 2.13 8.30
N ALA A 24 15.28 3.01 7.43
CA ALA A 24 15.29 2.78 5.98
C ALA A 24 16.69 2.41 5.43
N LYS A 25 17.75 3.00 5.99
CA LYS A 25 19.15 2.71 5.60
C LYS A 25 19.67 1.34 6.08
N ASP A 26 18.97 0.72 7.03
CA ASP A 26 19.33 -0.57 7.57
C ASP A 26 18.64 -1.72 6.82
N ILE A 27 17.75 -1.41 5.86
CA ILE A 27 17.07 -2.40 5.03
C ILE A 27 18.00 -2.82 3.88
N PRO A 28 18.44 -4.10 3.86
CA PRO A 28 19.38 -4.57 2.84
C PRO A 28 18.71 -4.66 1.48
N ASP A 29 19.42 -4.30 0.41
CA ASP A 29 18.95 -4.38 -0.99
C ASP A 29 17.51 -3.85 -1.17
N ALA A 30 17.21 -2.71 -0.54
CA ALA A 30 15.85 -2.18 -0.49
C ALA A 30 15.28 -1.85 -1.87
N ILE A 31 13.98 -2.13 -2.02
CA ILE A 31 13.11 -1.43 -2.97
C ILE A 31 12.29 -0.40 -2.20
N VAL A 32 12.00 0.71 -2.85
CA VAL A 32 11.29 1.86 -2.27
C VAL A 32 10.05 2.13 -3.09
N GLU A 33 8.93 2.28 -2.43
CA GLU A 33 7.65 2.62 -3.04
C GLU A 33 6.96 3.74 -2.24
N PRO A 34 6.08 4.52 -2.86
CA PRO A 34 5.29 5.50 -2.13
C PRO A 34 4.30 4.78 -1.21
N ASP A 35 4.08 5.33 -0.01
CA ASP A 35 2.92 4.93 0.79
C ASP A 35 1.67 5.59 0.20
N TRP A 36 0.79 4.77 -0.33
CA TRP A 36 -0.42 5.21 -1.00
C TRP A 36 -1.48 5.74 -0.04
N GLY A 37 -1.34 5.47 1.27
CA GLY A 37 -2.36 5.79 2.27
C GLY A 37 -3.69 5.10 1.97
N GLY A 38 -4.79 5.66 2.49
CA GLY A 38 -6.09 5.02 2.35
C GLY A 38 -6.23 3.77 3.21
N MET A 39 -7.15 2.90 2.86
CA MET A 39 -7.41 1.67 3.59
C MET A 39 -6.62 0.49 3.00
N ARG A 40 -5.76 -0.12 3.81
CA ARG A 40 -5.03 -1.33 3.42
C ARG A 40 -5.97 -2.52 3.47
N VAL A 41 -6.02 -3.27 2.39
CA VAL A 41 -6.92 -4.40 2.19
C VAL A 41 -6.20 -5.57 1.53
N VAL A 42 -6.87 -6.70 1.50
CA VAL A 42 -6.50 -7.85 0.67
C VAL A 42 -7.61 -8.09 -0.33
N ALA A 43 -7.29 -8.12 -1.61
CA ALA A 43 -8.21 -8.50 -2.67
C ALA A 43 -8.12 -10.01 -2.92
N ALA A 44 -9.25 -10.69 -2.85
CA ALA A 44 -9.42 -12.05 -3.36
C ALA A 44 -10.05 -11.95 -4.76
N ILE A 45 -9.40 -12.52 -5.75
CA ILE A 45 -9.84 -12.45 -7.14
C ILE A 45 -9.82 -13.87 -7.72
N THR A 46 -10.88 -14.23 -8.43
CA THR A 46 -10.97 -15.43 -9.29
C THR A 46 -11.36 -15.00 -10.69
N GLU A 47 -11.56 -15.95 -11.60
CA GLU A 47 -12.05 -15.64 -12.95
C GLU A 47 -13.45 -14.99 -12.96
N ASP A 48 -14.28 -15.28 -11.96
CA ASP A 48 -15.69 -14.90 -11.94
C ASP A 48 -16.03 -13.83 -10.88
N GLU A 49 -15.19 -13.66 -9.86
CA GLU A 49 -15.50 -12.78 -8.74
C GLU A 49 -14.28 -12.08 -8.13
N ALA A 50 -14.51 -10.88 -7.59
CA ALA A 50 -13.54 -10.15 -6.79
C ALA A 50 -14.19 -9.67 -5.49
N ALA A 51 -13.43 -9.71 -4.39
CA ALA A 51 -13.87 -9.19 -3.09
C ALA A 51 -12.69 -8.59 -2.34
N LEU A 52 -12.97 -7.60 -1.49
CA LEU A 52 -11.96 -6.97 -0.65
C LEU A 52 -12.15 -7.38 0.81
N TYR A 53 -11.05 -7.63 1.51
CA TYR A 53 -11.06 -8.07 2.91
C TYR A 53 -10.16 -7.19 3.77
N ARG A 54 -10.59 -6.97 5.01
CA ARG A 54 -9.77 -6.35 6.05
C ARG A 54 -10.16 -6.88 7.43
N GLY A 55 -9.17 -7.29 8.23
CA GLY A 55 -9.39 -7.76 9.61
C GLY A 55 -10.33 -8.95 9.72
N GLY A 56 -10.34 -9.83 8.72
CA GLY A 56 -11.21 -11.01 8.68
C GLY A 56 -12.62 -10.76 8.12
N GLY A 57 -12.99 -9.50 7.87
CA GLY A 57 -14.29 -9.14 7.30
C GLY A 57 -14.20 -8.67 5.85
N GLU A 58 -15.24 -8.99 5.08
CA GLU A 58 -15.40 -8.42 3.74
C GLU A 58 -15.71 -6.92 3.83
N VAL A 59 -15.10 -6.14 2.95
CA VAL A 59 -15.28 -4.70 2.84
C VAL A 59 -16.22 -4.43 1.68
N ALA A 60 -17.32 -3.73 1.95
CA ALA A 60 -18.20 -3.26 0.88
C ALA A 60 -17.40 -2.37 -0.09
N ALA A 61 -17.51 -2.66 -1.37
CA ALA A 61 -16.83 -1.90 -2.41
C ALA A 61 -17.79 -1.67 -3.58
N PRO A 62 -17.67 -0.52 -4.30
CA PRO A 62 -18.49 -0.28 -5.48
C PRO A 62 -18.28 -1.36 -6.55
N ASP A 63 -19.37 -1.78 -7.20
CA ASP A 63 -19.32 -2.76 -8.29
C ASP A 63 -18.34 -2.38 -9.41
N GLU A 64 -18.19 -1.08 -9.68
CA GLU A 64 -17.25 -0.55 -10.67
C GLU A 64 -15.80 -0.94 -10.32
N LEU A 65 -15.42 -0.86 -9.05
CA LEU A 65 -14.08 -1.26 -8.58
C LEU A 65 -13.88 -2.78 -8.67
N LEU A 66 -14.88 -3.56 -8.23
CA LEU A 66 -14.81 -5.02 -8.27
C LEU A 66 -14.72 -5.54 -9.72
N ARG A 67 -15.51 -4.97 -10.63
CA ARG A 67 -15.40 -5.28 -12.07
C ARG A 67 -14.03 -4.89 -12.64
N ALA A 68 -13.51 -3.72 -12.28
CA ALA A 68 -12.19 -3.30 -12.75
C ALA A 68 -11.08 -4.27 -12.29
N LEU A 69 -11.20 -4.85 -11.09
CA LEU A 69 -10.29 -5.89 -10.61
C LEU A 69 -10.40 -7.16 -11.48
N LEU A 70 -11.61 -7.60 -11.81
CA LEU A 70 -11.82 -8.74 -12.70
C LEU A 70 -11.29 -8.49 -14.11
N ASP A 71 -11.61 -7.34 -14.69
CA ASP A 71 -11.22 -6.98 -16.07
C ASP A 71 -9.70 -6.83 -16.26
N THR A 72 -8.96 -6.57 -15.17
CA THR A 72 -7.50 -6.40 -15.19
C THR A 72 -6.74 -7.63 -14.70
N PHE A 73 -7.41 -8.66 -14.23
CA PHE A 73 -6.79 -9.86 -13.71
C PHE A 73 -6.69 -10.97 -14.77
N SER A 74 -5.55 -11.66 -14.84
CA SER A 74 -5.24 -12.65 -15.91
C SER A 74 -4.67 -13.96 -15.37
N ALA A 75 -5.26 -14.50 -14.29
CA ALA A 75 -4.93 -15.84 -13.76
C ALA A 75 -6.22 -16.51 -13.21
N PHE A 76 -6.15 -17.75 -12.72
CA PHE A 76 -7.33 -18.44 -12.19
C PHE A 76 -7.74 -17.95 -10.80
N GLY A 77 -6.78 -17.56 -9.98
CA GLY A 77 -7.08 -17.03 -8.66
C GLY A 77 -5.88 -16.36 -8.00
N ALA A 78 -6.14 -15.28 -7.24
CA ALA A 78 -5.10 -14.58 -6.51
C ALA A 78 -5.58 -13.98 -5.19
N VAL A 79 -4.62 -13.77 -4.28
CA VAL A 79 -4.76 -12.94 -3.09
C VAL A 79 -3.72 -11.85 -3.15
N ILE A 80 -4.17 -10.60 -3.35
CA ILE A 80 -3.32 -9.43 -3.58
C ILE A 80 -3.48 -8.45 -2.43
N GLU A 81 -2.39 -8.12 -1.75
CA GLU A 81 -2.38 -7.03 -0.78
C GLU A 81 -2.28 -5.69 -1.49
N GLY A 82 -3.02 -4.70 -1.00
CA GLY A 82 -3.02 -3.37 -1.60
C GLY A 82 -3.71 -2.31 -0.74
N HIS A 83 -3.93 -1.17 -1.36
CA HIS A 83 -4.60 -0.02 -0.75
C HIS A 83 -5.80 0.42 -1.57
N VAL A 84 -6.92 0.66 -0.90
CA VAL A 84 -8.07 1.37 -1.48
C VAL A 84 -7.92 2.85 -1.15
N THR A 85 -7.77 3.68 -2.19
CA THR A 85 -7.37 5.08 -2.04
C THR A 85 -7.90 5.97 -3.16
N THR A 86 -8.11 7.25 -2.86
CA THR A 86 -8.39 8.28 -3.88
C THR A 86 -7.10 8.85 -4.50
N ALA A 87 -5.93 8.59 -3.89
CA ALA A 87 -4.65 9.11 -4.38
C ALA A 87 -4.33 8.64 -5.80
N ALA A 88 -4.61 7.37 -6.10
CA ALA A 88 -4.35 6.79 -7.42
C ALA A 88 -5.27 7.35 -8.52
N LEU A 89 -6.51 7.72 -8.22
CA LEU A 89 -7.42 8.38 -9.16
C LEU A 89 -6.86 9.71 -9.65
N ARG A 90 -6.38 10.52 -8.71
CA ARG A 90 -5.84 11.85 -9.01
C ARG A 90 -4.58 11.79 -9.86
N SER A 91 -3.73 10.80 -9.65
CA SER A 91 -2.53 10.62 -10.46
C SER A 91 -2.86 10.26 -11.92
N SER A 92 -3.98 9.55 -12.17
CA SER A 92 -4.40 9.18 -13.52
C SER A 92 -5.03 10.33 -14.30
N GLU A 93 -5.58 11.32 -13.61
CA GLU A 93 -6.17 12.53 -14.20
C GLU A 93 -5.15 13.67 -14.36
N GLY A 94 -3.86 13.41 -14.11
CA GLY A 94 -2.83 14.45 -14.07
C GLY A 94 -2.89 15.34 -12.84
N ALA A 95 -3.81 15.06 -11.92
CA ALA A 95 -3.87 15.69 -10.62
C ALA A 95 -2.98 14.95 -9.63
N TYR A 96 -2.28 15.70 -8.79
CA TYR A 96 -1.40 15.12 -7.77
C TYR A 96 -2.20 14.59 -6.59
N PRO A 97 -1.79 13.44 -6.01
CA PRO A 97 -2.49 12.88 -4.88
C PRO A 97 -2.43 13.87 -3.70
N THR A 98 -3.57 14.43 -3.34
CA THR A 98 -3.71 15.06 -2.03
C THR A 98 -4.06 13.94 -1.07
N MET A 99 -3.05 13.44 -0.35
CA MET A 99 -3.29 12.50 0.72
C MET A 99 -4.33 13.08 1.68
N PRO A 100 -5.30 12.26 2.15
CA PRO A 100 -6.22 12.71 3.18
C PRO A 100 -5.43 13.34 4.32
N LYS A 101 -5.83 14.52 4.78
CA LYS A 101 -5.23 15.14 5.97
C LYS A 101 -5.69 14.32 7.18
N VAL A 102 -4.95 13.28 7.49
CA VAL A 102 -5.13 12.59 8.77
C VAL A 102 -4.56 13.53 9.84
N GLU A 103 -5.43 14.08 10.70
CA GLU A 103 -4.99 14.82 11.86
C GLU A 103 -4.21 13.86 12.77
N ARG A 104 -2.90 14.05 12.81
CA ARG A 104 -2.05 13.30 13.74
C ARG A 104 -2.30 13.86 15.13
N PRO A 105 -2.56 13.02 16.14
CA PRO A 105 -2.62 13.52 17.51
C PRO A 105 -1.29 14.24 17.81
N PRO A 106 -1.34 15.37 18.54
CA PRO A 106 -0.14 16.10 18.89
C PRO A 106 0.74 15.16 19.73
N ILE A 107 1.90 14.78 19.20
CA ILE A 107 2.92 14.13 20.01
C ILE A 107 3.42 15.22 20.96
N LEU A 108 3.11 15.08 22.25
CA LEU A 108 3.57 15.96 23.31
C LEU A 108 5.08 15.72 23.56
N VAL A 109 5.89 16.07 22.57
CA VAL A 109 7.35 16.02 22.66
C VAL A 109 7.87 17.44 22.70
N PRO A 110 8.81 17.77 23.61
CA PRO A 110 9.45 19.08 23.66
C PRO A 110 9.99 19.48 22.27
N ARG A 111 9.82 20.75 21.89
CA ARG A 111 10.15 21.25 20.55
C ARG A 111 11.59 20.91 20.11
N ALA A 112 12.53 20.90 21.06
CA ALA A 112 13.94 20.56 20.84
C ALA A 112 14.15 19.11 20.40
N LEU A 113 13.31 18.16 20.86
CA LEU A 113 13.43 16.72 20.56
C LEU A 113 12.50 16.28 19.43
N ARG A 114 11.68 17.16 18.87
CA ARG A 114 10.65 16.80 17.87
C ARG A 114 11.24 16.26 16.58
N LYS A 115 12.41 16.71 16.17
CA LYS A 115 13.04 16.26 14.93
C LYS A 115 13.56 14.83 15.07
N ASP A 116 14.29 14.56 16.14
CA ASP A 116 14.91 13.27 16.38
C ASP A 116 13.86 12.17 16.63
N VAL A 117 12.83 12.49 17.41
CA VAL A 117 11.72 11.56 17.67
C VAL A 117 10.88 11.28 16.41
N ARG A 118 10.71 12.28 15.52
CA ARG A 118 9.96 12.06 14.26
C ARG A 118 10.69 11.17 13.28
N ASP A 119 12.01 11.11 13.36
CA ASP A 119 12.84 10.32 12.47
C ASP A 119 13.20 8.96 13.10
N ASP A 120 12.77 8.70 14.34
CA ASP A 120 12.90 7.41 14.99
C ASP A 120 12.04 6.35 14.28
N PRO A 121 12.64 5.25 13.79
CA PRO A 121 11.91 4.21 13.05
C PRO A 121 10.79 3.55 13.85
N PHE A 122 10.96 3.39 15.16
CA PHE A 122 9.94 2.81 16.03
C PHE A 122 8.72 3.72 16.17
N VAL A 123 8.95 5.03 16.34
CA VAL A 123 7.87 6.03 16.39
C VAL A 123 7.13 6.08 15.06
N ARG A 124 7.85 5.98 13.93
CA ARG A 124 7.25 5.96 12.60
C ARG A 124 6.40 4.72 12.35
N ALA A 125 6.90 3.54 12.70
CA ALA A 125 6.12 2.31 12.54
C ALA A 125 4.81 2.36 13.34
N ARG A 126 4.87 2.84 14.60
CA ARG A 126 3.69 3.04 15.44
C ARG A 126 2.74 4.11 14.90
N ASP A 127 3.27 5.22 14.39
CA ASP A 127 2.46 6.29 13.81
C ASP A 127 1.79 5.84 12.51
N TYR A 128 2.46 5.01 11.73
CA TYR A 128 1.92 4.40 10.52
C TYR A 128 0.69 3.54 10.83
N GLU A 129 0.78 2.63 11.81
CA GLU A 129 -0.35 1.80 12.23
C GLU A 129 -1.51 2.64 12.77
N ALA A 130 -1.22 3.58 13.66
CA ALA A 130 -2.23 4.48 14.20
C ALA A 130 -2.87 5.39 13.12
N ALA A 131 -2.17 5.71 12.04
CA ALA A 131 -2.73 6.41 10.91
C ALA A 131 -3.65 5.50 10.09
N ALA A 132 -3.24 4.24 9.86
CA ALA A 132 -4.05 3.26 9.17
C ALA A 132 -5.38 2.98 9.90
N ASP A 133 -5.34 2.86 11.21
CA ASP A 133 -6.55 2.65 12.03
C ASP A 133 -7.53 3.84 11.97
N ARG A 134 -7.01 5.06 11.87
CA ARG A 134 -7.86 6.27 11.75
C ARG A 134 -8.45 6.46 10.37
N ILE A 135 -7.74 6.08 9.31
CA ILE A 135 -8.21 6.26 7.94
C ILE A 135 -9.23 5.20 7.54
N GLU A 136 -9.14 4.00 8.11
CA GLU A 136 -10.02 2.89 7.76
C GLU A 136 -11.52 3.22 7.84
N PRO A 137 -12.07 3.72 8.97
CA PRO A 137 -13.50 4.00 9.05
C PRO A 137 -13.93 5.07 8.03
N VAL A 138 -13.08 6.05 7.75
CA VAL A 138 -13.39 7.10 6.76
C VAL A 138 -13.49 6.53 5.35
N VAL A 139 -12.57 5.65 4.97
CA VAL A 139 -12.59 5.04 3.64
C VAL A 139 -13.72 4.02 3.55
N ARG A 140 -13.98 3.24 4.58
CA ARG A 140 -15.09 2.27 4.62
C ARG A 140 -16.43 2.97 4.41
N GLU A 141 -16.70 4.03 5.14
CA GLU A 141 -17.92 4.82 5.00
C GLU A 141 -18.04 5.46 3.60
N ALA A 142 -16.94 5.93 3.02
CA ALA A 142 -16.93 6.47 1.67
C ALA A 142 -17.24 5.40 0.61
N LEU A 143 -16.71 4.19 0.75
CA LEU A 143 -17.02 3.05 -0.13
C LEU A 143 -18.49 2.63 -0.01
N GLU A 144 -19.05 2.58 1.20
CA GLU A 144 -20.46 2.29 1.46
C GLU A 144 -21.39 3.33 0.81
N ARG A 145 -20.96 4.60 0.71
CA ARG A 145 -21.65 5.64 -0.03
C ARG A 145 -21.46 5.57 -1.55
N GLY A 146 -20.69 4.60 -2.04
CA GLY A 146 -20.38 4.47 -3.47
C GLY A 146 -19.37 5.50 -3.99
N GLU A 147 -18.60 6.14 -3.11
CA GLU A 147 -17.56 7.08 -3.53
C GLU A 147 -16.44 6.35 -4.29
N ARG A 148 -16.00 6.95 -5.41
CA ARG A 148 -15.02 6.35 -6.29
C ARG A 148 -13.64 6.30 -5.61
N HIS A 149 -13.08 5.11 -5.54
CA HIS A 149 -11.73 4.82 -5.06
C HIS A 149 -11.04 3.87 -6.04
N ALA A 150 -9.72 3.90 -6.06
CA ALA A 150 -8.91 2.94 -6.81
C ALA A 150 -8.25 1.94 -5.87
N PHE A 151 -8.01 0.73 -6.36
CA PHE A 151 -7.17 -0.27 -5.73
C PHE A 151 -5.74 -0.14 -6.26
N VAL A 152 -4.76 -0.15 -5.35
CA VAL A 152 -3.33 -0.18 -5.69
C VAL A 152 -2.70 -1.43 -5.10
N GLY A 153 -2.40 -2.40 -5.94
CA GLY A 153 -1.73 -3.64 -5.55
C GLY A 153 -0.27 -3.40 -5.16
N THR A 154 0.13 -3.90 -3.98
CA THR A 154 1.48 -3.72 -3.42
C THR A 154 2.22 -5.01 -3.19
N ASP A 155 1.53 -6.15 -3.11
CA ASP A 155 2.15 -7.47 -2.92
C ASP A 155 1.22 -8.58 -3.41
N LEU A 156 1.78 -9.71 -3.87
CA LEU A 156 1.03 -10.90 -4.27
C LEU A 156 1.33 -12.02 -3.27
N LEU A 157 0.29 -12.53 -2.63
CA LEU A 157 0.43 -13.42 -1.47
C LEU A 157 0.08 -14.88 -1.77
N TRP A 158 -0.79 -15.07 -2.74
CA TRP A 158 -1.21 -16.38 -3.22
C TRP A 158 -1.60 -16.28 -4.70
N LEU A 159 -1.29 -17.30 -5.48
CA LEU A 159 -1.56 -17.39 -6.91
C LEU A 159 -1.81 -18.85 -7.30
N ASP A 160 -2.93 -19.15 -7.95
CA ASP A 160 -3.25 -20.41 -8.60
C ASP A 160 -2.89 -21.66 -7.76
N GLY A 161 -3.41 -21.75 -6.55
CA GLY A 161 -3.16 -22.87 -5.63
C GLY A 161 -1.87 -22.74 -4.79
N GLN A 162 -1.02 -21.73 -5.03
CA GLN A 162 0.29 -21.62 -4.40
C GLN A 162 0.39 -20.42 -3.46
N SER A 163 0.79 -20.66 -2.21
CA SER A 163 1.19 -19.59 -1.29
C SER A 163 2.54 -19.01 -1.68
N LEU A 164 2.63 -17.68 -1.74
CA LEU A 164 3.83 -16.95 -2.12
C LEU A 164 4.54 -16.27 -0.93
N VAL A 165 4.08 -16.49 0.30
CA VAL A 165 4.62 -15.80 1.50
C VAL A 165 6.12 -16.04 1.71
N ASP A 166 6.62 -17.20 1.32
CA ASP A 166 8.04 -17.57 1.41
C ASP A 166 8.86 -17.19 0.17
N VAL A 167 8.20 -16.72 -0.89
CA VAL A 167 8.85 -16.23 -2.10
C VAL A 167 9.41 -14.82 -1.84
N PRO A 168 10.62 -14.48 -2.33
CA PRO A 168 11.19 -13.15 -2.22
C PRO A 168 10.25 -12.05 -2.75
N LEU A 169 10.19 -10.91 -2.05
CA LEU A 169 9.30 -9.80 -2.42
C LEU A 169 9.42 -9.39 -3.90
N LEU A 170 10.65 -9.28 -4.40
CA LEU A 170 10.86 -8.85 -5.79
C LEU A 170 10.24 -9.82 -6.81
N GLU A 171 10.27 -11.13 -6.51
CA GLU A 171 9.64 -12.15 -7.36
C GLU A 171 8.11 -12.10 -7.25
N ARG A 172 7.57 -11.89 -6.03
CA ARG A 172 6.13 -11.68 -5.87
C ARG A 172 5.64 -10.44 -6.65
N ARG A 173 6.46 -9.37 -6.68
CA ARG A 173 6.17 -8.16 -7.47
C ARG A 173 6.19 -8.42 -8.97
N ARG A 174 7.15 -9.23 -9.46
CA ARG A 174 7.19 -9.62 -10.87
C ARG A 174 5.98 -10.47 -11.26
N LEU A 175 5.57 -11.39 -10.39
CA LEU A 175 4.35 -12.18 -10.61
C LEU A 175 3.12 -11.28 -10.61
N LEU A 176 3.02 -10.33 -9.68
CA LEU A 176 1.94 -9.34 -9.66
C LEU A 176 1.89 -8.52 -10.96
N ASP A 177 3.05 -8.10 -11.47
CA ASP A 177 3.15 -7.38 -12.75
C ASP A 177 2.69 -8.23 -13.94
N GLY A 178 2.78 -9.55 -13.84
CA GLY A 178 2.35 -10.49 -14.89
C GLY A 178 0.87 -10.85 -14.86
N VAL A 179 0.18 -10.68 -13.72
CA VAL A 179 -1.22 -11.13 -13.57
C VAL A 179 -2.23 -10.02 -13.30
N LEU A 180 -1.77 -8.81 -13.01
CA LEU A 180 -2.64 -7.65 -12.75
C LEU A 180 -2.28 -6.51 -13.70
N ASP A 181 -3.10 -6.28 -14.70
CA ASP A 181 -2.98 -5.12 -15.58
C ASP A 181 -3.47 -3.83 -14.89
N GLU A 182 -3.13 -2.69 -15.47
CA GLU A 182 -3.56 -1.39 -14.94
C GLU A 182 -4.78 -0.84 -15.67
N SER A 183 -5.66 -0.20 -14.91
CA SER A 183 -6.80 0.55 -15.41
C SER A 183 -6.94 1.89 -14.67
N TYR A 184 -8.02 2.61 -14.92
CA TYR A 184 -8.32 3.83 -14.16
C TYR A 184 -8.51 3.56 -12.65
N LEU A 185 -9.10 2.41 -12.29
CA LEU A 185 -9.42 2.05 -10.91
C LEU A 185 -8.45 1.03 -10.30
N VAL A 186 -7.59 0.41 -11.10
CA VAL A 186 -6.64 -0.61 -10.63
C VAL A 186 -5.23 -0.21 -11.03
N ARG A 187 -4.33 -0.17 -10.06
CA ARG A 187 -2.92 0.20 -10.25
C ARG A 187 -2.02 -0.80 -9.56
N ARG A 188 -0.79 -0.86 -10.00
CA ARG A 188 0.33 -1.50 -9.28
C ARG A 188 1.20 -0.41 -8.67
N SER A 189 1.63 -0.60 -7.43
CA SER A 189 2.54 0.36 -6.81
C SER A 189 3.88 0.34 -7.53
N ALA A 190 4.30 1.48 -8.08
CA ALA A 190 5.64 1.61 -8.65
C ALA A 190 6.70 1.53 -7.54
N PHE A 191 7.84 0.91 -7.83
CA PHE A 191 8.98 0.89 -6.92
C PHE A 191 10.29 1.23 -7.65
N VAL A 192 11.26 1.73 -6.89
CA VAL A 192 12.60 2.06 -7.37
C VAL A 192 13.65 1.61 -6.36
N ARG A 193 14.92 1.68 -6.73
CA ARG A 193 16.03 1.53 -5.79
C ARG A 193 16.26 2.83 -5.01
N PRO A 194 16.78 2.78 -3.77
CA PRO A 194 17.06 3.99 -2.96
C PRO A 194 17.97 5.02 -3.66
N SER A 195 18.79 4.58 -4.60
CA SER A 195 19.67 5.44 -5.40
C SER A 195 18.92 6.34 -6.39
N ALA A 196 17.65 6.06 -6.68
CA ALA A 196 16.80 6.88 -7.56
C ALA A 196 16.28 8.14 -6.84
N VAL A 197 17.19 8.95 -6.29
CA VAL A 197 16.87 10.11 -5.43
C VAL A 197 15.89 11.07 -6.07
N LEU A 198 16.03 11.32 -7.39
CA LEU A 198 15.10 12.21 -8.11
C LEU A 198 13.66 11.70 -8.05
N THR A 199 13.44 10.40 -8.21
CA THR A 199 12.10 9.78 -8.10
C THR A 199 11.54 9.93 -6.70
N LEU A 200 12.34 9.69 -5.66
CA LEU A 200 11.90 9.84 -4.26
C LEU A 200 11.50 11.28 -3.95
N VAL A 201 12.27 12.26 -4.41
CA VAL A 201 11.94 13.69 -4.29
C VAL A 201 10.67 14.03 -5.07
N THR A 202 10.50 13.46 -6.27
CA THR A 202 9.29 13.66 -7.08
C THR A 202 8.06 13.14 -6.34
N TRP A 203 8.12 11.95 -5.74
CA TRP A 203 7.00 11.44 -4.93
C TRP A 203 6.65 12.38 -3.76
N GLY A 204 7.67 12.93 -3.07
CA GLY A 204 7.44 13.95 -2.04
C GLY A 204 6.76 15.20 -2.60
N ALA A 205 7.17 15.68 -3.77
CA ALA A 205 6.57 16.82 -4.47
C ALA A 205 5.13 16.52 -4.92
N LEU A 206 4.83 15.28 -5.33
CA LEU A 206 3.49 14.79 -5.67
C LEU A 206 2.56 14.68 -4.45
N GLY A 207 3.07 14.84 -3.24
CA GLY A 207 2.27 14.88 -2.02
C GLY A 207 2.33 13.61 -1.17
N PHE A 208 3.05 12.56 -1.59
CA PHE A 208 3.30 11.42 -0.74
C PHE A 208 4.07 11.86 0.52
N LYS A 209 3.58 11.47 1.68
CA LYS A 209 4.17 11.88 2.96
C LYS A 209 5.20 10.89 3.45
N GLU A 210 5.03 9.64 3.10
CA GLU A 210 5.82 8.52 3.55
C GLU A 210 6.21 7.61 2.39
N LEU A 211 7.34 6.95 2.55
CA LEU A 211 7.89 5.95 1.64
C LEU A 211 8.09 4.66 2.40
N SER A 212 7.78 3.56 1.75
CA SER A 212 7.97 2.21 2.22
C SER A 212 9.27 1.64 1.66
N TYR A 213 10.20 1.23 2.53
CA TYR A 213 11.44 0.56 2.20
C TYR A 213 11.32 -0.90 2.59
N ARG A 214 11.38 -1.79 1.62
CA ARG A 214 11.31 -3.24 1.86
C ARG A 214 12.49 -3.95 1.22
N ALA A 215 13.11 -4.92 1.92
CA ALA A 215 14.18 -5.70 1.32
C ALA A 215 13.64 -6.53 0.13
N ALA A 216 14.34 -6.49 -1.00
CA ALA A 216 13.95 -7.20 -2.21
C ALA A 216 13.77 -8.71 -2.00
N ASN A 217 14.55 -9.27 -1.07
CA ASN A 217 14.53 -10.69 -0.73
C ASN A 217 13.65 -11.01 0.50
N SER A 218 12.88 -10.04 1.04
CA SER A 218 12.06 -10.27 2.22
C SER A 218 10.92 -11.25 1.95
N ARG A 219 10.66 -12.09 2.96
CA ARG A 219 9.46 -12.93 3.02
C ARG A 219 8.30 -12.12 3.58
N TYR A 220 7.09 -12.59 3.37
CA TYR A 220 5.91 -12.00 3.98
C TYR A 220 5.66 -12.59 5.36
N LEU A 221 5.58 -11.76 6.39
CA LEU A 221 5.40 -12.18 7.78
C LEU A 221 3.97 -11.85 8.27
N ALA A 222 2.99 -12.63 7.83
CA ALA A 222 1.58 -12.42 8.19
C ALA A 222 1.38 -12.19 9.70
N GLY A 223 0.67 -11.13 10.07
CA GLY A 223 0.35 -10.77 11.45
C GLY A 223 1.53 -10.30 12.32
N ARG A 224 2.73 -10.15 11.77
CA ARG A 224 3.96 -9.87 12.53
C ARG A 224 4.66 -8.60 12.05
N GLU A 225 5.49 -8.02 12.93
CA GLU A 225 6.47 -7.01 12.52
C GLU A 225 7.50 -7.66 11.58
N ASN A 226 7.75 -7.00 10.44
CA ASN A 226 8.76 -7.44 9.49
C ASN A 226 10.00 -6.53 9.63
N PRO A 227 11.14 -7.06 10.13
CA PRO A 227 12.37 -6.28 10.29
C PRO A 227 12.94 -5.77 8.95
N ASP A 228 12.54 -6.41 7.84
CA ASP A 228 12.94 -6.04 6.48
C ASP A 228 12.03 -4.98 5.85
N TRP A 229 11.18 -4.35 6.64
CA TRP A 229 10.28 -3.28 6.20
C TRP A 229 10.38 -2.06 7.11
N ALA A 230 10.70 -0.92 6.52
CA ALA A 230 10.76 0.37 7.21
C ALA A 230 9.89 1.41 6.51
N ILE A 231 9.28 2.28 7.29
CA ILE A 231 8.58 3.47 6.79
C ILE A 231 9.44 4.69 7.10
N THR A 232 9.57 5.59 6.13
CA THR A 232 10.28 6.85 6.30
C THR A 232 9.50 8.01 5.68
N ARG A 233 9.80 9.20 6.12
CA ARG A 233 9.24 10.41 5.52
C ARG A 233 9.77 10.57 4.09
N ALA A 234 8.89 10.92 3.14
CA ALA A 234 9.31 11.29 1.80
C ALA A 234 10.18 12.57 1.85
N PRO A 235 11.23 12.67 1.02
CA PRO A 235 12.05 13.87 0.93
C PRO A 235 11.19 15.09 0.58
N ASP A 236 11.48 16.22 1.21
CA ASP A 236 10.88 17.48 0.80
C ASP A 236 11.38 17.88 -0.60
N ALA A 237 10.51 18.48 -1.41
CA ALA A 237 10.94 19.04 -2.70
C ALA A 237 11.99 20.12 -2.45
N PRO A 238 13.07 20.21 -3.26
CA PRO A 238 14.04 21.28 -3.17
C PRO A 238 13.35 22.64 -3.24
N HIS A 239 13.86 23.62 -2.50
CA HIS A 239 13.39 24.99 -2.60
C HIS A 239 13.45 25.50 -4.05
N GLY A 240 12.33 25.99 -4.58
CA GLY A 240 12.24 26.51 -5.94
C GLY A 240 11.60 25.58 -6.98
N VAL A 241 11.32 24.33 -6.63
CA VAL A 241 10.45 23.50 -7.47
C VAL A 241 9.00 23.93 -7.24
N PRO A 242 8.28 24.39 -8.27
CA PRO A 242 6.88 24.78 -8.13
C PRO A 242 6.08 23.60 -7.58
N LYS A 243 5.36 23.82 -6.48
CA LYS A 243 4.36 22.83 -6.08
C LYS A 243 3.35 22.70 -7.22
N PRO A 244 3.04 21.46 -7.61
CA PRO A 244 2.01 21.26 -8.63
C PRO A 244 0.72 21.95 -8.18
N VAL A 245 0.19 22.81 -9.04
CA VAL A 245 -1.06 23.51 -8.79
C VAL A 245 -2.18 22.53 -8.94
N ALA A 246 -2.96 22.31 -7.87
CA ALA A 246 -4.19 21.53 -8.00
C ALA A 246 -5.09 22.22 -9.03
N PRO A 247 -5.63 21.51 -10.03
CA PRO A 247 -6.64 22.08 -10.92
C PRO A 247 -7.84 22.56 -10.08
N ARG A 248 -8.36 23.73 -10.44
CA ARG A 248 -9.56 24.32 -9.83
C ARG A 248 -10.80 23.53 -10.20
#